data_9e6e966bd0c01156b0fd630c62178526
#
_entry.id   9e6e966bd0c01156b0fd630c62178526
#
_cell.length_a   1.000
_cell.length_b   1.000
_cell.length_c   1.000
_cell.angle_alpha   90.00
_cell.angle_beta   90.00
_cell.angle_gamma   90.00
#
_symmetry.space_group_name_H-M   'P 1'
#
loop_
_entity.id
_entity.type
_entity.pdbx_description
1 polymer ?
#
loop_
_entity_poly.entity_id
_entity_poly.type
_entity_poly.pdbx_seq_one_letter_code
_entity_poly.pdbx_strand_id
1 'polypeptide(L)'
;EPGGEPFFFQELAGFSYSTFSDPWPVHYSRAIENQLDVVHLPFVHRTTIGSGNKTLVHGPVVKRDNELITFYAQKVKDDEHTTPLKPGEIEDYEKLFRLQFHYPNIWQNLISDKIRAFAAFVPVDDENCIVYIRYYQRLVKIPLLHELFNYVGKISSKVILRQDKRVVVTQLPVKSEIKMDERLIMGDKPIIEYRKHRQELIDGNHP
;
A
#
# COMPACT_ATOMS: atom_id res chain seq x y z
N GLU A 1 20.62 -4.66 -19.51
CA GLU A 1 19.41 -5.29 -20.05
C GLU A 1 18.36 -5.39 -18.95
N PRO A 2 17.09 -5.04 -19.17
CA PRO A 2 16.02 -5.38 -18.24
C PRO A 2 15.77 -6.89 -18.38
N GLY A 3 16.57 -7.68 -17.69
CA GLY A 3 16.55 -9.12 -17.78
C GLY A 3 15.77 -9.73 -16.62
N GLY A 4 14.55 -10.13 -16.87
CA GLY A 4 13.77 -10.94 -15.94
C GLY A 4 12.27 -10.82 -16.22
N GLU A 5 11.53 -11.86 -15.94
CA GLU A 5 10.08 -11.79 -15.95
C GLU A 5 9.60 -10.81 -14.86
N PRO A 6 8.59 -9.99 -15.13
CA PRO A 6 8.00 -9.11 -14.10
C PRO A 6 7.55 -9.93 -12.88
N PHE A 7 7.84 -9.41 -11.70
CA PHE A 7 7.39 -10.07 -10.47
C PHE A 7 5.86 -10.20 -10.41
N PHE A 8 5.41 -11.37 -10.00
CA PHE A 8 3.99 -11.65 -9.81
C PHE A 8 3.75 -12.43 -8.51
N PHE A 9 2.79 -11.98 -7.72
CA PHE A 9 2.36 -12.71 -6.53
C PHE A 9 1.61 -13.98 -6.95
N GLN A 10 2.25 -15.13 -6.81
CA GLN A 10 1.72 -16.43 -7.29
C GLN A 10 0.37 -16.81 -6.66
N GLU A 11 0.11 -16.35 -5.43
CA GLU A 11 -1.16 -16.55 -4.75
C GLU A 11 -2.37 -15.84 -5.39
N LEU A 12 -2.13 -14.94 -6.34
CA LEU A 12 -3.18 -14.28 -7.13
C LEU A 12 -3.66 -15.13 -8.32
N ALA A 13 -2.98 -16.21 -8.61
CA ALA A 13 -3.43 -17.15 -9.64
C ALA A 13 -4.81 -17.70 -9.30
N GLY A 14 -5.71 -17.70 -10.28
CA GLY A 14 -7.09 -18.18 -10.11
C GLY A 14 -8.09 -17.18 -9.50
N PHE A 15 -7.64 -15.96 -9.19
CA PHE A 15 -8.58 -14.87 -8.89
C PHE A 15 -9.14 -14.28 -10.19
N SER A 16 -10.41 -13.88 -10.17
CA SER A 16 -10.93 -12.95 -11.18
C SER A 16 -10.57 -11.53 -10.81
N TYR A 17 -10.45 -10.65 -11.79
CA TYR A 17 -9.99 -9.30 -11.54
C TYR A 17 -10.59 -8.25 -12.48
N SER A 18 -10.51 -7.01 -12.06
CA SER A 18 -10.74 -5.84 -12.90
C SER A 18 -9.56 -4.87 -12.77
N THR A 19 -9.18 -4.23 -13.87
CA THR A 19 -8.03 -3.32 -13.92
C THR A 19 -8.46 -1.93 -14.35
N PHE A 20 -7.77 -0.92 -13.83
CA PHE A 20 -7.79 0.44 -14.35
C PHE A 20 -6.47 1.14 -14.05
N SER A 21 -6.23 2.26 -14.70
CA SER A 21 -5.09 3.13 -14.44
C SER A 21 -5.56 4.57 -14.16
N ASP A 22 -4.75 5.31 -13.43
CA ASP A 22 -4.97 6.72 -13.14
C ASP A 22 -3.63 7.46 -13.22
N PRO A 23 -3.46 8.45 -14.10
CA PRO A 23 -2.27 9.28 -14.13
C PRO A 23 -2.27 10.23 -12.93
N TRP A 24 -1.15 10.29 -12.22
CA TRP A 24 -0.93 11.15 -11.07
C TRP A 24 0.17 12.16 -11.37
N PRO A 25 -0.09 13.47 -11.20
CA PRO A 25 0.93 14.52 -11.35
C PRO A 25 1.77 14.61 -10.07
N VAL A 26 2.49 13.53 -9.77
CA VAL A 26 3.39 13.40 -8.61
C VAL A 26 4.55 12.47 -8.94
N HIS A 27 5.69 12.68 -8.30
CA HIS A 27 6.78 11.72 -8.36
C HIS A 27 6.34 10.36 -7.78
N TYR A 28 6.66 9.26 -8.46
CA TYR A 28 6.20 7.92 -8.12
C TYR A 28 6.48 7.51 -6.66
N SER A 29 7.57 8.02 -6.08
CA SER A 29 7.92 7.67 -4.69
C SER A 29 6.88 8.15 -3.68
N ARG A 30 6.23 9.29 -3.91
CA ARG A 30 5.15 9.78 -3.05
C ARG A 30 3.88 8.94 -3.17
N ALA A 31 3.56 8.48 -4.38
CA ALA A 31 2.46 7.55 -4.59
C ALA A 31 2.69 6.21 -3.88
N ILE A 32 3.93 5.71 -3.87
CA ILE A 32 4.31 4.50 -3.13
C ILE A 32 4.20 4.74 -1.62
N GLU A 33 4.78 5.82 -1.08
CA GLU A 33 4.74 6.13 0.34
C GLU A 33 3.32 6.22 0.90
N ASN A 34 2.40 6.78 0.13
CA ASN A 34 0.99 6.81 0.52
C ASN A 34 0.41 5.40 0.75
N GLN A 35 0.81 4.42 -0.04
CA GLN A 35 0.35 3.04 0.13
C GLN A 35 1.10 2.27 1.23
N LEU A 36 2.25 2.75 1.64
CA LEU A 36 3.03 2.20 2.75
C LEU A 36 2.62 2.81 4.11
N ASP A 37 1.97 3.95 4.10
CA ASP A 37 1.44 4.58 5.29
C ASP A 37 0.22 3.80 5.82
N VAL A 38 0.34 3.26 7.02
CA VAL A 38 -0.75 2.51 7.67
C VAL A 38 -1.65 3.41 8.53
N VAL A 39 -1.26 4.66 8.75
CA VAL A 39 -1.92 5.58 9.67
C VAL A 39 -2.93 6.48 8.96
N HIS A 40 -2.75 6.79 7.68
CA HIS A 40 -3.57 7.74 6.95
C HIS A 40 -5.05 7.33 6.77
N LEU A 41 -5.36 6.03 6.83
CA LEU A 41 -6.68 5.50 6.49
C LEU A 41 -7.85 6.20 7.20
N PRO A 42 -7.85 6.38 8.53
CA PRO A 42 -8.99 7.00 9.23
C PRO A 42 -9.14 8.49 8.92
N PHE A 43 -8.11 9.13 8.42
CA PHE A 43 -8.10 10.56 8.10
C PHE A 43 -8.47 10.82 6.64
N VAL A 44 -7.78 10.17 5.72
CA VAL A 44 -7.99 10.34 4.27
C VAL A 44 -9.27 9.63 3.81
N HIS A 45 -9.54 8.43 4.34
CA HIS A 45 -10.66 7.58 3.94
C HIS A 45 -11.81 7.54 4.95
N ARG A 46 -11.95 8.57 5.78
CA ARG A 46 -12.93 8.60 6.89
C ARG A 46 -14.38 8.29 6.47
N THR A 47 -14.74 8.56 5.22
CA THR A 47 -16.08 8.31 4.68
C THR A 47 -16.22 6.99 3.94
N THR A 48 -15.14 6.21 3.85
CA THR A 48 -15.08 4.93 3.13
C THR A 48 -14.47 3.84 4.01
N ILE A 49 -13.30 3.34 3.65
CA ILE A 49 -12.62 2.23 4.36
C ILE A 49 -12.00 2.62 5.71
N GLY A 50 -11.87 3.91 5.99
CA GLY A 50 -11.37 4.46 7.26
C GLY A 50 -12.47 4.89 8.23
N SER A 51 -13.74 4.61 7.94
CA SER A 51 -14.86 4.98 8.81
C SER A 51 -14.80 4.32 10.19
N GLY A 52 -15.35 5.00 11.19
CA GLY A 52 -15.39 4.56 12.58
C GLY A 52 -14.28 5.17 13.45
N ASN A 53 -14.35 4.91 14.75
CA ASN A 53 -13.40 5.46 15.73
C ASN A 53 -12.17 4.54 15.89
N LYS A 54 -11.44 4.27 14.78
CA LYS A 54 -10.22 3.45 14.75
C LYS A 54 -9.05 4.27 14.19
N THR A 55 -8.62 5.25 14.97
CA THR A 55 -7.57 6.20 14.57
C THR A 55 -6.17 5.82 15.07
N LEU A 56 -6.08 4.86 16.00
CA LEU A 56 -4.84 4.33 16.50
C LEU A 56 -4.42 3.06 15.72
N VAL A 57 -3.13 2.73 15.75
CA VAL A 57 -2.57 1.58 15.04
C VAL A 57 -1.61 0.81 15.93
N HIS A 58 -1.83 -0.51 16.10
CA HIS A 58 -0.83 -1.42 16.62
C HIS A 58 0.24 -1.70 15.57
N GLY A 59 1.50 -1.66 15.94
CA GLY A 59 2.64 -1.86 15.02
C GLY A 59 3.09 -0.54 14.37
N PRO A 60 3.47 -0.56 13.07
CA PRO A 60 3.58 -1.74 12.20
C PRO A 60 4.82 -2.60 12.49
N VAL A 61 4.65 -3.92 12.41
CA VAL A 61 5.78 -4.84 12.34
C VAL A 61 6.22 -4.94 10.89
N VAL A 62 7.48 -4.65 10.60
CA VAL A 62 8.04 -4.66 9.25
C VAL A 62 9.04 -5.79 9.13
N LYS A 63 8.88 -6.60 8.10
CA LYS A 63 9.81 -7.67 7.71
C LYS A 63 10.26 -7.41 6.27
N ARG A 64 11.54 -7.52 6.03
CA ARG A 64 12.13 -7.45 4.69
C ARG A 64 12.76 -8.80 4.35
N ASP A 65 12.48 -9.28 3.16
CA ASP A 65 13.11 -10.45 2.56
C ASP A 65 13.50 -10.07 1.12
N ASN A 66 14.79 -9.83 0.89
CA ASN A 66 15.32 -9.31 -0.37
C ASN A 66 14.54 -8.06 -0.84
N GLU A 67 13.90 -8.17 -2.00
CA GLU A 67 13.11 -7.11 -2.64
C GLU A 67 11.68 -6.98 -2.08
N LEU A 68 11.27 -7.86 -1.15
CA LEU A 68 9.92 -7.86 -0.59
C LEU A 68 9.91 -7.27 0.82
N ILE A 69 9.14 -6.21 1.02
CA ILE A 69 8.77 -5.72 2.35
C ILE A 69 7.36 -6.21 2.67
N THR A 70 7.21 -6.89 3.81
CA THR A 70 5.90 -7.24 4.37
C THR A 70 5.71 -6.47 5.66
N PHE A 71 4.58 -5.83 5.83
CA PHE A 71 4.26 -5.09 7.05
C PHE A 71 2.87 -5.43 7.56
N TYR A 72 2.79 -5.52 8.88
CA TYR A 72 1.63 -5.99 9.63
C TYR A 72 1.18 -4.88 10.56
N ALA A 73 -0.09 -4.53 10.51
CA ALA A 73 -0.65 -3.49 11.35
C ALA A 73 -2.11 -3.79 11.68
N GLN A 74 -2.61 -3.19 12.75
CA GLN A 74 -4.03 -3.29 13.11
C GLN A 74 -4.55 -1.95 13.57
N LYS A 75 -5.62 -1.48 12.94
CA LYS A 75 -6.35 -0.30 13.41
C LYS A 75 -7.14 -0.65 14.66
N VAL A 76 -6.99 0.15 15.69
CA VAL A 76 -7.67 0.00 16.96
C VAL A 76 -8.46 1.25 17.33
N LYS A 77 -9.42 1.09 18.21
CA LYS A 77 -10.26 2.21 18.67
C LYS A 77 -9.41 3.23 19.40
N ASP A 78 -9.76 4.47 19.25
CA ASP A 78 -9.25 5.60 19.99
C ASP A 78 -10.21 5.88 21.16
N ASP A 79 -9.93 5.26 22.29
CA ASP A 79 -10.66 5.43 23.54
C ASP A 79 -9.69 5.50 24.73
N GLU A 80 -10.21 5.86 25.91
CA GLU A 80 -9.42 6.09 27.12
C GLU A 80 -8.62 4.86 27.60
N HIS A 81 -8.96 3.67 27.12
CA HIS A 81 -8.37 2.41 27.55
C HIS A 81 -7.42 1.79 26.52
N THR A 82 -7.36 2.36 25.31
CA THR A 82 -6.58 1.80 24.22
C THR A 82 -5.21 2.45 24.13
N THR A 83 -4.16 1.67 24.42
CA THR A 83 -2.77 2.06 24.14
C THR A 83 -2.26 1.25 22.95
N PRO A 84 -1.79 1.90 21.86
CA PRO A 84 -1.21 1.20 20.74
C PRO A 84 0.01 0.38 21.14
N LEU A 85 0.03 -0.90 20.78
CA LEU A 85 1.19 -1.76 20.99
C LEU A 85 2.30 -1.37 20.02
N LYS A 86 3.53 -1.31 20.54
CA LYS A 86 4.74 -1.14 19.72
C LYS A 86 5.07 -2.44 18.97
N PRO A 87 5.83 -2.38 17.86
CA PRO A 87 6.16 -3.56 17.08
C PRO A 87 6.77 -4.73 17.87
N GLY A 88 7.60 -4.43 18.88
CA GLY A 88 8.23 -5.45 19.73
C GLY A 88 7.32 -6.08 20.81
N GLU A 89 6.14 -5.52 21.01
CA GLU A 89 5.15 -5.98 21.99
C GLU A 89 4.08 -6.91 21.35
N ILE A 90 4.16 -7.11 20.03
CA ILE A 90 3.18 -7.91 19.29
C ILE A 90 3.78 -9.29 19.03
N GLU A 91 3.34 -10.29 19.78
CA GLU A 91 3.81 -11.66 19.65
C GLU A 91 3.27 -12.34 18.38
N ASP A 92 1.98 -12.22 18.11
CA ASP A 92 1.26 -12.88 17.01
C ASP A 92 1.04 -11.93 15.81
N TYR A 93 2.05 -11.16 15.40
CA TYR A 93 1.89 -10.15 14.36
C TYR A 93 1.38 -10.71 13.02
N GLU A 94 1.62 -11.97 12.71
CA GLU A 94 1.17 -12.62 11.48
C GLU A 94 -0.36 -12.72 11.36
N LYS A 95 -1.07 -12.60 12.48
CA LYS A 95 -2.54 -12.54 12.52
C LYS A 95 -3.10 -11.15 12.19
N LEU A 96 -2.24 -10.14 12.16
CA LEU A 96 -2.64 -8.77 11.85
C LEU A 96 -2.91 -8.60 10.35
N PHE A 97 -3.53 -7.48 9.99
CA PHE A 97 -3.71 -7.08 8.61
C PHE A 97 -2.35 -6.90 7.93
N ARG A 98 -2.21 -7.51 6.76
CA ARG A 98 -0.94 -7.61 6.05
C ARG A 98 -0.96 -6.87 4.71
N LEU A 99 0.10 -6.09 4.50
CA LEU A 99 0.41 -5.45 3.22
C LEU A 99 1.81 -5.86 2.79
N GLN A 100 2.04 -5.85 1.47
CA GLN A 100 3.31 -6.22 0.87
C GLN A 100 3.71 -5.19 -0.19
N PHE A 101 5.00 -4.91 -0.24
CA PHE A 101 5.59 -4.10 -1.30
C PHE A 101 6.81 -4.83 -1.86
N HIS A 102 6.79 -5.11 -3.15
CA HIS A 102 7.92 -5.67 -3.88
C HIS A 102 8.56 -4.57 -4.72
N TYR A 103 9.86 -4.39 -4.53
CA TYR A 103 10.62 -3.44 -5.33
C TYR A 103 10.63 -3.86 -6.80
N PRO A 104 10.73 -2.87 -7.71
CA PRO A 104 10.82 -1.44 -7.38
C PRO A 104 9.49 -0.72 -7.15
N ASN A 105 8.34 -1.31 -7.51
CA ASN A 105 7.12 -0.52 -7.67
C ASN A 105 5.80 -1.30 -7.57
N ILE A 106 5.79 -2.48 -6.97
CA ILE A 106 4.60 -3.34 -6.88
C ILE A 106 4.12 -3.44 -5.43
N TRP A 107 2.85 -3.19 -5.21
CA TRP A 107 2.22 -3.26 -3.91
C TRP A 107 1.00 -4.19 -3.91
N GLN A 108 0.78 -4.87 -2.79
CA GLN A 108 -0.38 -5.72 -2.58
C GLN A 108 -0.99 -5.49 -1.20
N ASN A 109 -2.32 -5.41 -1.17
CA ASN A 109 -3.12 -5.39 0.04
C ASN A 109 -3.91 -6.70 0.17
N LEU A 110 -3.65 -7.44 1.24
CA LEU A 110 -4.31 -8.69 1.55
C LEU A 110 -5.58 -8.43 2.38
N ILE A 111 -6.61 -7.84 1.76
CA ILE A 111 -7.85 -7.41 2.43
C ILE A 111 -8.55 -8.60 3.11
N SER A 112 -8.59 -9.75 2.46
CA SER A 112 -9.05 -11.03 3.00
C SER A 112 -8.52 -12.19 2.17
N ASP A 113 -8.78 -13.42 2.55
CA ASP A 113 -8.42 -14.61 1.74
C ASP A 113 -9.06 -14.63 0.35
N LYS A 114 -10.11 -13.85 0.14
CA LYS A 114 -10.90 -13.84 -1.09
C LYS A 114 -10.85 -12.51 -1.85
N ILE A 115 -10.26 -11.47 -1.27
CA ILE A 115 -10.17 -10.13 -1.86
C ILE A 115 -8.75 -9.61 -1.70
N ARG A 116 -8.18 -9.12 -2.81
CA ARG A 116 -6.88 -8.44 -2.85
C ARG A 116 -6.97 -7.15 -3.64
N ALA A 117 -6.18 -6.18 -3.26
CA ALA A 117 -5.89 -5.03 -4.11
C ALA A 117 -4.40 -5.06 -4.47
N PHE A 118 -4.12 -4.81 -5.72
CA PHE A 118 -2.76 -4.75 -6.25
C PHE A 118 -2.56 -3.38 -6.91
N ALA A 119 -1.38 -2.81 -6.73
CA ALA A 119 -0.97 -1.59 -7.42
C ALA A 119 0.41 -1.74 -8.04
N ALA A 120 0.59 -1.14 -9.21
CA ALA A 120 1.89 -0.90 -9.81
C ALA A 120 2.05 0.60 -10.07
N PHE A 121 3.19 1.15 -9.64
CA PHE A 121 3.51 2.58 -9.75
C PHE A 121 4.54 2.78 -10.85
N VAL A 122 4.10 3.25 -12.01
CA VAL A 122 4.95 3.37 -13.19
C VAL A 122 5.39 4.82 -13.34
N PRO A 123 6.68 5.14 -13.14
CA PRO A 123 7.18 6.49 -13.37
C PRO A 123 7.06 6.85 -14.85
N VAL A 124 6.61 8.06 -15.13
CA VAL A 124 6.60 8.66 -16.48
C VAL A 124 7.77 9.62 -16.63
N ASP A 125 7.93 10.47 -15.61
CA ASP A 125 9.04 11.43 -15.45
C ASP A 125 9.21 11.77 -13.96
N ASP A 126 9.99 12.81 -13.65
CA ASP A 126 10.25 13.24 -12.27
C ASP A 126 9.02 13.84 -11.55
N GLU A 127 7.98 14.22 -12.28
CA GLU A 127 6.78 14.87 -11.73
C GLU A 127 5.51 14.06 -11.93
N ASN A 128 5.55 13.00 -12.74
CA ASN A 128 4.37 12.25 -13.13
C ASN A 128 4.58 10.75 -13.01
N CYS A 129 3.55 10.05 -12.55
CA CYS A 129 3.48 8.59 -12.59
C CYS A 129 2.09 8.11 -13.02
N ILE A 130 2.00 6.86 -13.45
CA ILE A 130 0.73 6.17 -13.69
C ILE A 130 0.57 5.11 -12.62
N VAL A 131 -0.54 5.17 -11.89
CA VAL A 131 -0.91 4.14 -10.92
C VAL A 131 -1.86 3.15 -11.57
N TYR A 132 -1.41 1.92 -11.75
CA TYR A 132 -2.23 0.81 -12.21
C TYR A 132 -2.81 0.10 -11.00
N ILE A 133 -4.13 -0.04 -10.94
CA ILE A 133 -4.82 -0.76 -9.87
C ILE A 133 -5.50 -1.98 -10.46
N ARG A 134 -5.37 -3.10 -9.74
CA ARG A 134 -6.10 -4.31 -10.02
C ARG A 134 -6.80 -4.79 -8.75
N TYR A 135 -8.11 -4.86 -8.82
CA TYR A 135 -8.95 -5.47 -7.80
C TYR A 135 -9.12 -6.94 -8.11
N TYR A 136 -8.75 -7.82 -7.20
CA TYR A 136 -8.85 -9.25 -7.31
C TYR A 136 -9.92 -9.80 -6.36
N GLN A 137 -10.72 -10.76 -6.85
CA GLN A 137 -11.69 -11.46 -6.01
C GLN A 137 -11.84 -12.93 -6.42
N ARG A 138 -12.18 -13.79 -5.46
CA ARG A 138 -12.61 -15.18 -5.64
C ARG A 138 -13.83 -15.53 -4.81
N LEU A 139 -14.67 -14.51 -4.54
CA LEU A 139 -15.93 -14.65 -3.79
C LEU A 139 -17.00 -15.30 -4.62
N VAL A 140 -17.13 -14.85 -5.87
CA VAL A 140 -18.22 -15.21 -6.77
C VAL A 140 -17.65 -15.93 -7.97
N LYS A 141 -18.14 -17.16 -8.22
CA LYS A 141 -17.69 -18.01 -9.33
C LYS A 141 -18.69 -18.04 -10.50
N ILE A 142 -19.89 -17.53 -10.29
CA ILE A 142 -20.95 -17.51 -11.33
C ILE A 142 -20.59 -16.45 -12.37
N PRO A 143 -20.50 -16.79 -13.67
CA PRO A 143 -19.92 -15.91 -14.69
C PRO A 143 -20.49 -14.48 -14.73
N LEU A 144 -21.80 -14.32 -14.78
CA LEU A 144 -22.41 -12.99 -14.85
C LEU A 144 -22.26 -12.18 -13.55
N LEU A 145 -22.34 -12.86 -12.39
CA LEU A 145 -22.23 -12.22 -11.08
C LEU A 145 -20.78 -11.82 -10.77
N HIS A 146 -19.79 -12.59 -11.20
CA HIS A 146 -18.40 -12.21 -10.94
C HIS A 146 -17.98 -10.94 -11.70
N GLU A 147 -18.50 -10.71 -12.90
CA GLU A 147 -18.26 -9.48 -13.65
C GLU A 147 -18.87 -8.26 -12.94
N LEU A 148 -20.09 -8.41 -12.40
CA LEU A 148 -20.71 -7.35 -11.61
C LEU A 148 -19.89 -7.04 -10.36
N PHE A 149 -19.40 -8.05 -9.63
CA PHE A 149 -18.54 -7.86 -8.46
C PHE A 149 -17.20 -7.21 -8.81
N ASN A 150 -16.57 -7.62 -9.90
CA ASN A 150 -15.37 -7.00 -10.42
C ASN A 150 -15.60 -5.52 -10.76
N TYR A 151 -16.73 -5.20 -11.39
CA TYR A 151 -17.09 -3.83 -11.71
C TYR A 151 -17.31 -2.96 -10.46
N VAL A 152 -18.07 -3.47 -9.48
CA VAL A 152 -18.27 -2.78 -8.19
C VAL A 152 -16.93 -2.57 -7.46
N GLY A 153 -16.08 -3.59 -7.40
CA GLY A 153 -14.74 -3.50 -6.82
C GLY A 153 -13.86 -2.45 -7.50
N LYS A 154 -13.95 -2.38 -8.84
CA LYS A 154 -13.27 -1.35 -9.63
C LYS A 154 -13.75 0.06 -9.29
N ILE A 155 -15.06 0.27 -9.18
CA ILE A 155 -15.64 1.59 -8.81
C ILE A 155 -15.19 1.99 -7.40
N SER A 156 -15.31 1.08 -6.43
CA SER A 156 -14.85 1.31 -5.06
C SER A 156 -13.37 1.67 -5.00
N SER A 157 -12.53 0.93 -5.71
CA SER A 157 -11.09 1.21 -5.79
C SER A 157 -10.79 2.58 -6.39
N LYS A 158 -11.55 3.01 -7.42
CA LYS A 158 -11.41 4.35 -7.99
C LYS A 158 -11.75 5.46 -7.01
N VAL A 159 -12.79 5.27 -6.19
CA VAL A 159 -13.17 6.26 -5.16
C VAL A 159 -12.05 6.40 -4.12
N ILE A 160 -11.52 5.28 -3.62
CA ILE A 160 -10.43 5.26 -2.65
C ILE A 160 -9.18 5.94 -3.25
N LEU A 161 -8.78 5.52 -4.45
CA LEU A 161 -7.60 6.07 -5.12
C LEU A 161 -7.68 7.59 -5.36
N ARG A 162 -8.87 8.12 -5.64
CA ARG A 162 -9.09 9.58 -5.76
C ARG A 162 -8.92 10.32 -4.43
N GLN A 163 -9.27 9.69 -3.31
CA GLN A 163 -9.05 10.26 -1.99
C GLN A 163 -7.54 10.34 -1.70
N ASP A 164 -6.78 9.31 -2.01
CA ASP A 164 -5.33 9.29 -1.90
C ASP A 164 -4.68 10.36 -2.78
N LYS A 165 -5.01 10.36 -4.06
CA LYS A 165 -4.47 11.33 -5.04
C LYS A 165 -4.61 12.77 -4.56
N ARG A 166 -5.78 13.13 -4.02
CA ARG A 166 -6.05 14.48 -3.52
C ARG A 166 -5.07 14.95 -2.45
N VAL A 167 -4.57 14.02 -1.62
CA VAL A 167 -3.60 14.32 -0.57
C VAL A 167 -2.19 14.29 -1.12
N VAL A 168 -1.85 13.27 -1.90
CA VAL A 168 -0.49 13.07 -2.41
C VAL A 168 -0.03 14.22 -3.30
N VAL A 169 -0.92 14.78 -4.13
CA VAL A 169 -0.58 15.91 -5.01
C VAL A 169 -0.21 17.20 -4.25
N THR A 170 -0.48 17.26 -2.96
CA THR A 170 -0.15 18.43 -2.12
C THR A 170 1.09 18.23 -1.26
N GLN A 171 1.72 17.04 -1.32
CA GLN A 171 2.89 16.74 -0.49
C GLN A 171 4.15 17.47 -0.95
N LEU A 172 4.88 18.00 0.01
CA LEU A 172 6.19 18.62 -0.19
C LEU A 172 7.22 17.99 0.75
N PRO A 173 8.48 17.82 0.32
CA PRO A 173 9.00 17.98 -1.05
C PRO A 173 8.34 16.99 -2.04
N VAL A 174 8.33 17.32 -3.32
CA VAL A 174 7.68 16.51 -4.38
C VAL A 174 8.28 15.12 -4.51
N LYS A 175 9.59 14.99 -4.32
CA LYS A 175 10.33 13.73 -4.37
C LYS A 175 10.68 13.25 -2.96
N SER A 176 10.56 11.96 -2.72
CA SER A 176 10.95 11.33 -1.48
C SER A 176 12.44 11.03 -1.45
N GLU A 177 13.10 11.35 -0.34
CA GLU A 177 14.52 11.09 -0.07
C GLU A 177 14.69 10.54 1.35
N ILE A 178 15.90 10.02 1.67
CA ILE A 178 16.20 9.53 3.02
C ILE A 178 16.19 10.65 4.06
N LYS A 179 16.80 11.79 3.71
CA LYS A 179 16.90 12.94 4.61
C LYS A 179 15.94 14.03 4.10
N MET A 180 14.86 14.18 4.82
CA MET A 180 13.86 15.21 4.61
C MET A 180 13.54 15.81 5.99
N ASP A 181 13.25 17.07 6.09
CA ASP A 181 12.86 17.72 7.35
C ASP A 181 11.45 17.31 7.80
N GLU A 182 11.17 16.02 7.76
CA GLU A 182 9.90 15.42 8.20
C GLU A 182 10.03 14.83 9.60
N ARG A 183 8.97 15.00 10.39
CA ARG A 183 8.85 14.34 11.69
C ARG A 183 8.19 12.98 11.50
N LEU A 184 9.02 11.95 11.40
CA LEU A 184 8.57 10.57 11.26
C LEU A 184 8.13 10.01 12.61
N ILE A 185 7.04 9.28 12.60
CA ILE A 185 6.48 8.56 13.75
C ILE A 185 6.67 7.05 13.58
N MET A 186 6.31 6.28 14.62
CA MET A 186 6.42 4.81 14.58
C MET A 186 5.64 4.20 13.41
N GLY A 187 4.51 4.78 13.04
CA GLY A 187 3.68 4.35 11.90
C GLY A 187 4.37 4.44 10.55
N ASP A 188 5.40 5.31 10.42
CA ASP A 188 6.13 5.53 9.17
C ASP A 188 7.25 4.51 8.92
N LYS A 189 7.41 3.51 9.78
CA LYS A 189 8.45 2.50 9.63
C LYS A 189 8.49 1.83 8.25
N PRO A 190 7.37 1.48 7.60
CA PRO A 190 7.39 0.94 6.24
C PRO A 190 7.96 1.93 5.22
N ILE A 191 7.66 3.22 5.36
CA ILE A 191 8.18 4.30 4.51
C ILE A 191 9.69 4.43 4.70
N ILE A 192 10.17 4.38 5.95
CA ILE A 192 11.61 4.45 6.27
C ILE A 192 12.36 3.29 5.62
N GLU A 193 11.85 2.07 5.73
CA GLU A 193 12.46 0.88 5.12
C GLU A 193 12.45 0.97 3.58
N TYR A 194 11.36 1.48 2.99
CA TYR A 194 11.28 1.75 1.56
C TYR A 194 12.37 2.73 1.10
N ARG A 195 12.50 3.88 1.78
CA ARG A 195 13.49 4.90 1.44
C ARG A 195 14.92 4.36 1.51
N LYS A 196 15.24 3.61 2.57
CA LYS A 196 16.56 3.00 2.75
C LYS A 196 16.90 2.07 1.59
N HIS A 197 16.01 1.11 1.31
CA HIS A 197 16.29 0.14 0.25
C HIS A 197 16.31 0.80 -1.14
N ARG A 198 15.43 1.75 -1.39
CA ARG A 198 15.46 2.52 -2.63
C ARG A 198 16.82 3.23 -2.82
N GLN A 199 17.38 3.79 -1.74
CA GLN A 199 18.70 4.42 -1.81
C GLN A 199 19.80 3.40 -2.04
N GLU A 200 19.77 2.25 -1.38
CA GLU A 200 20.70 1.15 -1.60
C GLU A 200 20.74 0.74 -3.08
N LEU A 201 19.56 0.61 -3.72
CA LEU A 201 19.45 0.30 -5.15
C LEU A 201 20.01 1.40 -6.06
N ILE A 202 19.75 2.68 -5.72
CA ILE A 202 20.28 3.84 -6.46
C ILE A 202 21.81 3.90 -6.37
N ASP A 203 22.37 3.61 -5.20
CA ASP A 203 23.82 3.64 -4.94
C ASP A 203 24.54 2.41 -5.55
N GLY A 204 23.81 1.48 -6.17
CA GLY A 204 24.37 0.27 -6.77
C GLY A 204 24.79 -0.79 -5.74
N ASN A 205 24.41 -0.63 -4.49
CA ASN A 205 24.65 -1.60 -3.43
C ASN A 205 23.57 -2.68 -3.45
N HIS A 206 23.69 -3.62 -4.38
CA HIS A 206 22.87 -4.83 -4.34
C HIS A 206 23.38 -5.75 -3.24
N PRO A 207 22.49 -6.31 -2.38
CA PRO A 207 22.86 -7.31 -1.39
C PRO A 207 23.36 -8.61 -2.03
#